data_67b99d48c04bf3147878f9bf6d882d3c
#
_entry.id   67b99d48c04bf3147878f9bf6d882d3c
#
_cell.length_a   1.000
_cell.length_b   1.000
_cell.length_c   1.000
_cell.angle_alpha   90.00
_cell.angle_beta   90.00
_cell.angle_gamma   90.00
#
_symmetry.space_group_name_H-M   'P 1'
#
loop_
_entity.id
_entity.type
_entity.pdbx_description
1 polymer ?
#
loop_
_entity_poly.entity_id
_entity_poly.type
_entity_poly.pdbx_seq_one_letter_code
_entity_poly.pdbx_strand_id
1 'polypeptide(L)'
;DVAVGDRVGCTPPVSGIAAIETIEDRRTLLYRSDEWRVKTLAANADLCAVVFAPRPSFNPWFIWKALLAAHQAGIPAVVIRNKLDLSEGRAAADQQTALLRSIGAQTIEISASERPDEARAKLLEVFTGKTVLLVGQSGMGKSTILNLLVPEANAQTREFSEALDLGKQTTTAAAWHAAPEWQGAVIDTPGFQEFGLAQ
;
A
#
# COMPACT_ATOMS: atom_id res chain seq x y z
N ASP A 1 -1.15 -19.87 7.33
CA ASP A 1 -2.12 -18.77 7.23
C ASP A 1 -2.07 -18.15 5.84
N VAL A 2 -3.23 -17.84 5.27
CA VAL A 2 -3.36 -17.16 3.97
C VAL A 2 -3.08 -15.67 4.13
N ALA A 3 -2.35 -15.09 3.18
CA ALA A 3 -2.08 -13.67 3.10
C ALA A 3 -2.70 -13.05 1.84
N VAL A 4 -3.00 -11.76 1.86
CA VAL A 4 -3.38 -11.04 0.66
C VAL A 4 -2.22 -11.06 -0.34
N GLY A 5 -2.50 -11.42 -1.60
CA GLY A 5 -1.49 -11.64 -2.64
C GLY A 5 -1.03 -13.08 -2.80
N ASP A 6 -1.49 -14.01 -1.95
CA ASP A 6 -1.23 -15.44 -2.15
C ASP A 6 -1.89 -15.95 -3.44
N ARG A 7 -1.19 -16.84 -4.12
CA ARG A 7 -1.77 -17.68 -5.15
C ARG A 7 -2.25 -18.96 -4.51
N VAL A 8 -3.50 -19.31 -4.75
CA VAL A 8 -4.15 -20.43 -4.08
C VAL A 8 -4.83 -21.36 -5.07
N GLY A 9 -4.73 -22.68 -4.83
CA GLY A 9 -5.59 -23.67 -5.45
C GLY A 9 -6.88 -23.78 -4.66
N CYS A 10 -8.02 -23.73 -5.36
CA CYS A 10 -9.34 -23.81 -4.74
C CYS A 10 -10.13 -25.00 -5.29
N THR A 11 -11.04 -25.56 -4.47
CA THR A 11 -12.07 -26.49 -4.96
C THR A 11 -12.99 -25.80 -5.97
N PRO A 12 -13.64 -26.55 -6.88
CA PRO A 12 -14.75 -26.01 -7.65
C PRO A 12 -15.83 -25.39 -6.72
N PRO A 13 -16.35 -24.22 -7.08
CA PRO A 13 -17.31 -23.54 -6.20
C PRO A 13 -18.61 -24.35 -6.08
N VAL A 14 -19.07 -24.57 -4.84
CA VAL A 14 -20.36 -25.14 -4.52
C VAL A 14 -21.21 -24.06 -3.87
N SER A 15 -22.34 -23.73 -4.46
CA SER A 15 -23.22 -22.62 -4.00
C SER A 15 -22.50 -21.27 -3.87
N GLY A 16 -21.53 -21.00 -4.77
CA GLY A 16 -20.75 -19.75 -4.78
C GLY A 16 -19.59 -19.70 -3.78
N ILE A 17 -19.32 -20.79 -3.05
CA ILE A 17 -18.24 -20.88 -2.07
C ILE A 17 -17.22 -21.91 -2.57
N ALA A 18 -15.93 -21.50 -2.60
CA ALA A 18 -14.80 -22.39 -2.86
C ALA A 18 -13.91 -22.49 -1.61
N ALA A 19 -13.38 -23.68 -1.33
CA ALA A 19 -12.41 -23.85 -0.26
C ALA A 19 -10.99 -23.74 -0.82
N ILE A 20 -10.11 -23.08 -0.08
CA ILE A 20 -8.67 -23.04 -0.40
C ILE A 20 -8.06 -24.39 0.02
N GLU A 21 -7.47 -25.11 -0.92
CA GLU A 21 -6.82 -26.40 -0.68
C GLU A 21 -5.30 -26.25 -0.56
N THR A 22 -4.71 -25.39 -1.40
CA THR A 22 -3.25 -25.21 -1.45
C THR A 22 -2.88 -23.74 -1.52
N ILE A 23 -1.70 -23.42 -1.03
CA ILE A 23 -1.06 -22.12 -1.20
C ILE A 23 0.23 -22.39 -1.98
N GLU A 24 0.43 -21.70 -3.11
CA GLU A 24 1.65 -21.79 -3.90
C GLU A 24 2.83 -21.14 -3.15
N ASP A 25 4.07 -21.50 -3.55
CA ASP A 25 5.28 -20.91 -2.99
C ASP A 25 5.29 -19.39 -3.17
N ARG A 26 5.53 -18.69 -2.08
CA ARG A 26 5.59 -17.24 -2.04
C ARG A 26 6.95 -16.74 -2.50
N ARG A 27 6.97 -15.77 -3.42
CA ARG A 27 8.22 -15.09 -3.83
C ARG A 27 8.69 -14.09 -2.77
N THR A 28 7.74 -13.38 -2.17
CA THR A 28 7.98 -12.39 -1.11
C THR A 28 6.88 -12.47 -0.07
N LEU A 29 7.21 -12.15 1.17
CA LEU A 29 6.25 -12.12 2.28
C LEU A 29 6.62 -11.02 3.25
N LEU A 30 5.74 -10.01 3.36
CA LEU A 30 5.91 -8.93 4.30
C LEU A 30 5.13 -9.19 5.58
N TYR A 31 5.82 -9.09 6.69
CA TYR A 31 5.24 -9.17 8.03
C TYR A 31 5.11 -7.79 8.64
N ARG A 32 4.13 -7.64 9.50
CA ARG A 32 4.01 -6.56 10.46
C ARG A 32 3.98 -7.17 11.85
N SER A 33 4.82 -6.71 12.75
CA SER A 33 4.66 -7.01 14.17
C SER A 33 3.95 -5.85 14.88
N ASP A 34 3.07 -6.17 15.79
CA ASP A 34 2.67 -5.31 16.90
C ASP A 34 3.31 -5.87 18.17
N GLU A 35 3.15 -5.23 19.32
CA GLU A 35 3.82 -5.62 20.59
C GLU A 35 3.62 -7.10 20.97
N TRP A 36 2.60 -7.77 20.42
CA TRP A 36 2.17 -9.10 20.86
C TRP A 36 2.09 -10.14 19.76
N ARG A 37 2.05 -9.74 18.48
CA ARG A 37 1.82 -10.67 17.35
C ARG A 37 2.54 -10.23 16.09
N VAL A 38 3.09 -11.22 15.40
CA VAL A 38 3.51 -11.07 14.00
C VAL A 38 2.31 -11.39 13.12
N LYS A 39 1.91 -10.46 12.27
CA LYS A 39 0.85 -10.65 11.28
C LYS A 39 1.43 -10.57 9.88
N THR A 40 1.03 -11.49 9.04
CA THR A 40 1.29 -11.43 7.62
C THR A 40 0.51 -10.25 7.02
N LEU A 41 1.21 -9.36 6.34
CA LEU A 41 0.62 -8.16 5.75
C LEU A 41 0.27 -8.38 4.28
N ALA A 42 1.23 -8.89 3.49
CA ALA A 42 1.06 -9.15 2.07
C ALA A 42 2.07 -10.19 1.58
N ALA A 43 1.67 -10.99 0.58
CA ALA A 43 2.51 -11.92 -0.14
C ALA A 43 2.67 -11.50 -1.60
N ASN A 44 3.76 -11.94 -2.24
CA ASN A 44 4.02 -11.79 -3.67
C ASN A 44 3.99 -10.34 -4.19
N ALA A 45 4.28 -9.34 -3.34
CA ALA A 45 4.46 -7.97 -3.77
C ALA A 45 5.79 -7.82 -4.52
N ASP A 46 5.77 -7.08 -5.64
CA ASP A 46 6.95 -6.77 -6.45
C ASP A 46 7.58 -5.43 -6.05
N LEU A 47 6.79 -4.56 -5.40
CA LEU A 47 7.21 -3.22 -4.98
C LEU A 47 6.45 -2.80 -3.72
N CYS A 48 7.15 -2.21 -2.77
CA CYS A 48 6.57 -1.56 -1.60
C CYS A 48 6.58 -0.04 -1.80
N ALA A 49 5.40 0.57 -1.87
CA ALA A 49 5.23 2.01 -2.01
C ALA A 49 4.86 2.63 -0.65
N VAL A 50 5.81 3.32 -0.04
CA VAL A 50 5.64 3.96 1.28
C VAL A 50 5.14 5.38 1.09
N VAL A 51 3.89 5.66 1.46
CA VAL A 51 3.23 6.94 1.25
C VAL A 51 3.30 7.80 2.50
N PHE A 52 3.77 9.03 2.33
CA PHE A 52 3.71 10.07 3.36
C PHE A 52 3.30 11.43 2.76
N ALA A 53 2.91 12.36 3.60
CA ALA A 53 2.48 13.70 3.20
C ALA A 53 2.81 14.72 4.30
N PRO A 54 2.90 16.03 3.97
CA PRO A 54 3.12 17.06 4.98
C PRO A 54 2.05 17.10 6.07
N ARG A 55 0.79 16.75 5.70
CA ARG A 55 -0.38 16.75 6.61
C ARG A 55 -1.30 15.55 6.36
N PRO A 56 -1.87 14.95 7.43
CA PRO A 56 -1.53 15.17 8.85
C PRO A 56 -0.05 14.94 9.10
N SER A 57 0.47 15.35 10.27
CA SER A 57 1.89 15.19 10.59
C SER A 57 2.31 13.73 10.45
N PHE A 58 3.34 13.48 9.67
CA PHE A 58 3.88 12.14 9.47
C PHE A 58 4.91 11.79 10.56
N ASN A 59 5.05 10.51 10.84
CA ASN A 59 6.11 9.99 11.70
C ASN A 59 7.29 9.50 10.83
N PRO A 60 8.47 10.14 10.89
CA PRO A 60 9.63 9.69 10.11
C PRO A 60 10.03 8.23 10.38
N TRP A 61 9.89 7.77 11.63
CA TRP A 61 10.20 6.39 12.00
C TRP A 61 9.31 5.36 11.30
N PHE A 62 8.07 5.73 10.97
CA PHE A 62 7.21 4.87 10.16
C PHE A 62 7.83 4.58 8.81
N ILE A 63 8.35 5.63 8.13
CA ILE A 63 8.97 5.50 6.81
C ILE A 63 10.18 4.56 6.89
N TRP A 64 11.06 4.80 7.86
CA TRP A 64 12.27 3.99 8.04
C TRP A 64 11.96 2.53 8.36
N LYS A 65 11.01 2.27 9.24
CA LYS A 65 10.58 0.91 9.58
C LYS A 65 9.94 0.20 8.39
N ALA A 66 9.12 0.89 7.60
CA ALA A 66 8.52 0.32 6.40
C ALA A 66 9.58 -0.04 5.34
N LEU A 67 10.57 0.84 5.11
CA LEU A 67 11.69 0.58 4.20
C LEU A 67 12.53 -0.61 4.67
N LEU A 68 12.83 -0.69 5.96
CA LEU A 68 13.59 -1.80 6.53
C LEU A 68 12.84 -3.13 6.42
N ALA A 69 11.54 -3.14 6.70
CA ALA A 69 10.71 -4.34 6.56
C ALA A 69 10.63 -4.81 5.10
N ALA A 70 10.47 -3.88 4.15
CA ALA A 70 10.51 -4.20 2.72
C ALA A 70 11.86 -4.80 2.31
N HIS A 71 12.96 -4.20 2.77
CA HIS A 71 14.30 -4.71 2.52
C HIS A 71 14.51 -6.12 3.08
N GLN A 72 14.08 -6.38 4.33
CA GLN A 72 14.14 -7.71 4.95
C GLN A 72 13.31 -8.75 4.20
N ALA A 73 12.19 -8.34 3.62
CA ALA A 73 11.32 -9.20 2.81
C ALA A 73 11.83 -9.38 1.35
N GLY A 74 12.95 -8.76 0.98
CA GLY A 74 13.46 -8.79 -0.39
C GLY A 74 12.59 -8.02 -1.40
N ILE A 75 11.78 -7.05 -0.93
CA ILE A 75 10.88 -6.27 -1.76
C ILE A 75 11.52 -4.90 -2.04
N PRO A 76 11.77 -4.53 -3.31
CA PRO A 76 12.16 -3.16 -3.67
C PRO A 76 11.17 -2.14 -3.11
N ALA A 77 11.65 -0.96 -2.72
CA ALA A 77 10.79 0.06 -2.15
C ALA A 77 10.95 1.41 -2.85
N VAL A 78 9.85 2.17 -2.90
CA VAL A 78 9.78 3.55 -3.34
C VAL A 78 9.05 4.37 -2.30
N VAL A 79 9.48 5.61 -2.06
CA VAL A 79 8.78 6.52 -1.16
C VAL A 79 8.00 7.53 -1.97
N ILE A 80 6.71 7.65 -1.70
CA ILE A 80 5.81 8.60 -2.34
C ILE A 80 5.53 9.73 -1.37
N ARG A 81 6.00 10.92 -1.70
CA ARG A 81 5.58 12.16 -1.05
C ARG A 81 4.36 12.70 -1.76
N ASN A 82 3.21 12.60 -1.12
CA ASN A 82 1.94 13.10 -1.63
C ASN A 82 1.63 14.51 -1.09
N LYS A 83 0.61 15.17 -1.66
CA LYS A 83 0.08 16.48 -1.26
C LYS A 83 1.13 17.61 -1.35
N LEU A 84 1.85 17.67 -2.47
CA LEU A 84 2.82 18.76 -2.74
C LEU A 84 2.20 20.16 -2.77
N ASP A 85 0.90 20.23 -2.99
CA ASP A 85 0.07 21.44 -2.97
C ASP A 85 0.05 22.11 -1.59
N LEU A 86 0.20 21.35 -0.50
CA LEU A 86 0.14 21.85 0.86
C LEU A 86 1.40 22.62 1.24
N SER A 87 1.23 23.85 1.77
CA SER A 87 2.31 24.67 2.33
C SER A 87 2.62 24.31 3.78
N GLU A 88 1.58 23.94 4.56
CA GLU A 88 1.72 23.56 5.95
C GLU A 88 2.47 22.22 6.10
N GLY A 89 3.49 22.19 6.94
CA GLY A 89 4.35 21.00 7.15
C GLY A 89 5.34 20.73 6.02
N ARG A 90 5.39 21.58 4.98
CA ARG A 90 6.26 21.40 3.81
C ARG A 90 7.72 21.29 4.17
N ALA A 91 8.24 22.17 5.03
CA ALA A 91 9.66 22.17 5.40
C ALA A 91 10.12 20.84 5.99
N ALA A 92 9.33 20.24 6.89
CA ALA A 92 9.63 18.93 7.45
C ALA A 92 9.60 17.82 6.38
N ALA A 93 8.63 17.87 5.45
CA ALA A 93 8.55 16.92 4.36
C ALA A 93 9.69 17.08 3.35
N ASP A 94 10.13 18.31 3.06
CA ASP A 94 11.30 18.61 2.23
C ASP A 94 12.57 18.03 2.84
N GLN A 95 12.78 18.25 4.13
CA GLN A 95 13.92 17.71 4.88
C GLN A 95 13.93 16.18 4.85
N GLN A 96 12.78 15.55 5.10
CA GLN A 96 12.64 14.08 5.05
C GLN A 96 12.92 13.55 3.64
N THR A 97 12.41 14.20 2.60
CA THR A 97 12.66 13.79 1.21
C THR A 97 14.14 13.92 0.85
N ALA A 98 14.79 15.01 1.25
CA ALA A 98 16.21 15.21 1.02
C ALA A 98 17.05 14.12 1.72
N LEU A 99 16.71 13.77 2.95
CA LEU A 99 17.39 12.70 3.70
C LEU A 99 17.21 11.34 3.02
N LEU A 100 16.01 11.00 2.55
CA LEU A 100 15.75 9.77 1.81
C LEU A 100 16.57 9.69 0.51
N ARG A 101 16.66 10.79 -0.24
CA ARG A 101 17.47 10.88 -1.46
C ARG A 101 18.97 10.74 -1.18
N SER A 102 19.44 11.28 -0.07
CA SER A 102 20.87 11.21 0.29
C SER A 102 21.38 9.79 0.54
N ILE A 103 20.47 8.87 0.91
CA ILE A 103 20.79 7.45 1.08
C ILE A 103 20.44 6.61 -0.16
N GLY A 104 20.08 7.24 -1.29
CA GLY A 104 19.76 6.56 -2.53
C GLY A 104 18.34 6.00 -2.60
N ALA A 105 17.42 6.34 -1.68
CA ALA A 105 16.04 5.89 -1.76
C ALA A 105 15.34 6.54 -2.96
N GLN A 106 14.64 5.72 -3.76
CA GLN A 106 13.81 6.22 -4.84
C GLN A 106 12.62 6.99 -4.27
N THR A 107 12.40 8.22 -4.74
CA THR A 107 11.30 9.08 -4.27
C THR A 107 10.48 9.58 -5.44
N ILE A 108 9.14 9.58 -5.28
CA ILE A 108 8.18 10.16 -6.21
C ILE A 108 7.42 11.26 -5.48
N GLU A 109 7.32 12.44 -6.08
CA GLU A 109 6.63 13.59 -5.51
C GLU A 109 5.39 13.91 -6.35
N ILE A 110 4.21 13.90 -5.71
CA ILE A 110 2.90 14.06 -6.37
C ILE A 110 1.92 14.91 -5.55
N SER A 111 0.89 15.38 -6.24
CA SER A 111 -0.35 15.91 -5.68
C SER A 111 -1.51 15.11 -6.24
N ALA A 112 -1.84 13.99 -5.62
CA ALA A 112 -2.81 13.04 -6.18
C ALA A 112 -4.23 13.63 -6.35
N SER A 113 -4.62 14.61 -5.52
CA SER A 113 -5.91 15.29 -5.62
C SER A 113 -5.90 16.46 -6.59
N GLU A 114 -4.86 17.33 -6.55
CA GLU A 114 -4.82 18.56 -7.30
C GLU A 114 -4.29 18.39 -8.73
N ARG A 115 -3.45 17.37 -8.94
CA ARG A 115 -2.85 17.04 -10.25
C ARG A 115 -2.93 15.54 -10.52
N PRO A 116 -4.16 14.99 -10.67
CA PRO A 116 -4.36 13.55 -10.78
C PRO A 116 -3.66 12.93 -12.00
N ASP A 117 -3.73 13.56 -13.16
CA ASP A 117 -3.13 13.01 -14.39
C ASP A 117 -1.59 12.95 -14.31
N GLU A 118 -0.97 14.03 -13.79
CA GLU A 118 0.48 14.08 -13.57
C GLU A 118 0.90 13.03 -12.53
N ALA A 119 0.15 12.93 -11.45
CA ALA A 119 0.41 11.95 -10.40
C ALA A 119 0.29 10.51 -10.94
N ARG A 120 -0.77 10.21 -11.70
CA ARG A 120 -0.96 8.92 -12.34
C ARG A 120 0.18 8.57 -13.27
N ALA A 121 0.59 9.48 -14.14
CA ALA A 121 1.68 9.26 -15.07
C ALA A 121 2.99 8.89 -14.34
N LYS A 122 3.40 9.69 -13.33
CA LYS A 122 4.61 9.42 -12.53
C LYS A 122 4.56 8.08 -11.79
N LEU A 123 3.40 7.70 -11.27
CA LEU A 123 3.24 6.42 -10.59
C LEU A 123 3.36 5.25 -11.57
N LEU A 124 2.75 5.35 -12.74
CA LEU A 124 2.77 4.30 -13.76
C LEU A 124 4.16 4.05 -14.34
N GLU A 125 5.05 5.04 -14.41
CA GLU A 125 6.45 4.85 -14.81
C GLU A 125 7.16 3.79 -13.94
N VAL A 126 6.77 3.66 -12.67
CA VAL A 126 7.39 2.76 -11.70
C VAL A 126 6.55 1.51 -11.44
N PHE A 127 5.22 1.61 -11.56
CA PHE A 127 4.27 0.57 -11.12
C PHE A 127 3.87 -0.41 -12.22
N THR A 128 3.96 -0.02 -13.50
CA THR A 128 3.54 -0.87 -14.63
C THR A 128 4.17 -2.27 -14.57
N GLY A 129 3.34 -3.29 -14.71
CA GLY A 129 3.72 -4.70 -14.68
C GLY A 129 4.02 -5.27 -13.28
N LYS A 130 3.68 -4.55 -12.20
CA LYS A 130 4.01 -4.95 -10.82
C LYS A 130 2.79 -5.10 -9.94
N THR A 131 2.89 -5.97 -8.94
CA THR A 131 2.00 -5.96 -7.77
C THR A 131 2.58 -5.01 -6.73
N VAL A 132 1.92 -3.87 -6.53
CA VAL A 132 2.39 -2.80 -5.66
C VAL A 132 1.68 -2.83 -4.32
N LEU A 133 2.44 -2.93 -3.24
CA LEU A 133 1.93 -2.83 -1.88
C LEU A 133 1.95 -1.37 -1.42
N LEU A 134 0.79 -0.77 -1.15
CA LEU A 134 0.68 0.57 -0.58
C LEU A 134 0.70 0.51 0.94
N VAL A 135 1.69 1.15 1.55
CA VAL A 135 1.79 1.31 3.00
C VAL A 135 1.92 2.80 3.37
N GLY A 136 1.42 3.17 4.52
CA GLY A 136 1.49 4.55 4.98
C GLY A 136 0.52 4.81 6.13
N GLN A 137 0.77 5.87 6.88
CA GLN A 137 -0.09 6.26 7.99
C GLN A 137 -1.49 6.70 7.50
N SER A 138 -2.44 6.77 8.43
CA SER A 138 -3.77 7.29 8.12
C SER A 138 -3.71 8.75 7.62
N GLY A 139 -4.53 9.08 6.62
CA GLY A 139 -4.59 10.43 6.07
C GLY A 139 -3.48 10.82 5.08
N MET A 140 -2.50 9.94 4.76
CA MET A 140 -1.42 10.24 3.81
C MET A 140 -1.88 10.26 2.34
N GLY A 141 -3.11 9.77 2.05
CA GLY A 141 -3.70 9.78 0.71
C GLY A 141 -3.55 8.47 -0.04
N LYS A 142 -3.36 7.33 0.65
CA LYS A 142 -3.32 5.99 0.02
C LYS A 142 -4.57 5.69 -0.80
N SER A 143 -5.75 5.90 -0.22
CA SER A 143 -7.02 5.66 -0.92
C SER A 143 -7.20 6.58 -2.14
N THR A 144 -6.71 7.81 -2.10
CA THR A 144 -6.70 8.72 -3.26
C THR A 144 -5.80 8.16 -4.36
N ILE A 145 -4.61 7.68 -4.01
CA ILE A 145 -3.67 7.05 -4.95
C ILE A 145 -4.28 5.76 -5.51
N LEU A 146 -4.88 4.92 -4.65
CA LEU A 146 -5.56 3.70 -5.10
C LEU A 146 -6.65 4.00 -6.13
N ASN A 147 -7.54 4.96 -5.84
CA ASN A 147 -8.63 5.33 -6.75
C ASN A 147 -8.14 5.95 -8.07
N LEU A 148 -6.97 6.60 -8.03
CA LEU A 148 -6.33 7.13 -9.21
C LEU A 148 -5.77 6.03 -10.13
N LEU A 149 -5.26 4.95 -9.54
CA LEU A 149 -4.65 3.82 -10.25
C LEU A 149 -5.66 2.74 -10.64
N VAL A 150 -6.70 2.56 -9.82
CA VAL A 150 -7.74 1.52 -9.95
C VAL A 150 -9.09 2.15 -9.62
N PRO A 151 -9.73 2.87 -10.55
CA PRO A 151 -10.99 3.58 -10.30
C PRO A 151 -12.11 2.68 -9.75
N GLU A 152 -12.17 1.42 -10.19
CA GLU A 152 -13.15 0.44 -9.75
C GLU A 152 -13.00 0.03 -8.26
N ALA A 153 -11.84 0.22 -7.66
CA ALA A 153 -11.61 -0.10 -6.24
C ALA A 153 -12.56 0.68 -5.31
N ASN A 154 -12.95 1.90 -5.69
CA ASN A 154 -13.87 2.72 -4.93
C ASN A 154 -15.30 2.16 -4.89
N ALA A 155 -15.74 1.50 -5.96
CA ALA A 155 -17.04 0.81 -6.02
C ALA A 155 -17.03 -0.45 -5.13
N GLN A 156 -15.98 -1.26 -5.23
CA GLN A 156 -15.83 -2.49 -4.45
C GLN A 156 -15.79 -2.23 -2.93
N THR A 157 -15.07 -1.19 -2.51
CA THR A 157 -15.01 -0.83 -1.07
C THR A 157 -16.35 -0.33 -0.53
N ARG A 158 -17.18 0.31 -1.35
CA ARG A 158 -18.54 0.74 -0.98
C ARG A 158 -19.49 -0.45 -0.85
N GLU A 159 -19.51 -1.36 -1.83
CA GLU A 159 -20.34 -2.57 -1.79
C GLU A 159 -20.03 -3.45 -0.58
N PHE A 160 -18.73 -3.64 -0.26
CA PHE A 160 -18.30 -4.37 0.93
C PHE A 160 -18.75 -3.69 2.23
N SER A 161 -18.70 -2.37 2.30
CA SER A 161 -19.12 -1.60 3.48
C SER A 161 -20.62 -1.63 3.67
N GLU A 162 -21.40 -1.60 2.59
CA GLU A 162 -22.86 -1.70 2.62
C GLU A 162 -23.31 -3.12 2.99
N ALA A 163 -22.66 -4.16 2.45
CA ALA A 163 -22.98 -5.56 2.74
C ALA A 163 -22.70 -5.97 4.19
N LEU A 164 -21.76 -5.29 4.86
CA LEU A 164 -21.38 -5.58 6.26
C LEU A 164 -22.02 -4.64 7.28
N ASP A 165 -22.89 -3.71 6.84
CA ASP A 165 -23.54 -2.69 7.69
C ASP A 165 -22.52 -1.91 8.58
N LEU A 166 -21.26 -1.85 8.12
CA LEU A 166 -20.16 -1.18 8.79
C LEU A 166 -20.13 0.27 8.31
N GLY A 167 -20.70 1.16 9.10
CA GLY A 167 -20.62 2.60 8.85
C GLY A 167 -19.16 3.06 8.63
N LYS A 168 -18.99 4.00 7.71
CA LYS A 168 -17.76 4.76 7.32
C LYS A 168 -16.47 4.36 8.09
N GLN A 169 -15.96 3.16 7.89
CA GLN A 169 -14.70 2.77 8.49
C GLN A 169 -13.59 2.78 7.44
N THR A 170 -12.48 3.41 7.81
CA THR A 170 -11.16 3.26 7.24
C THR A 170 -10.90 1.77 6.93
N THR A 171 -10.32 1.45 5.78
CA THR A 171 -9.91 0.08 5.39
C THR A 171 -9.39 -0.69 6.60
N THR A 172 -10.10 -1.74 7.02
CA THR A 172 -9.76 -2.52 8.22
C THR A 172 -8.94 -3.77 7.91
N ALA A 173 -8.93 -4.21 6.66
CA ALA A 173 -8.17 -5.35 6.17
C ALA A 173 -7.42 -4.97 4.88
N ALA A 174 -6.31 -5.65 4.60
CA ALA A 174 -5.64 -5.50 3.31
C ALA A 174 -6.52 -6.07 2.19
N ALA A 175 -6.52 -5.42 1.03
CA ALA A 175 -7.27 -5.84 -0.15
C ALA A 175 -6.40 -5.82 -1.40
N TRP A 176 -6.59 -6.80 -2.28
CA TRP A 176 -5.92 -6.89 -3.58
C TRP A 176 -6.85 -6.40 -4.69
N HIS A 177 -6.36 -5.48 -5.52
CA HIS A 177 -7.10 -4.88 -6.61
C HIS A 177 -6.35 -5.10 -7.93
N ALA A 178 -6.98 -5.78 -8.88
CA ALA A 178 -6.44 -5.93 -10.23
C ALA A 178 -6.39 -4.56 -10.94
N ALA A 179 -5.35 -4.35 -11.70
CA ALA A 179 -5.17 -3.16 -12.53
C ALA A 179 -4.73 -3.55 -13.96
N PRO A 180 -5.62 -4.17 -14.74
CA PRO A 180 -5.28 -4.70 -16.06
C PRO A 180 -4.81 -3.62 -17.04
N GLU A 181 -5.26 -2.37 -16.90
CA GLU A 181 -4.87 -1.25 -17.76
C GLU A 181 -3.36 -1.01 -17.78
N TRP A 182 -2.66 -1.25 -16.67
CA TRP A 182 -1.22 -1.13 -16.58
C TRP A 182 -0.54 -2.46 -16.20
N GLN A 183 -1.23 -3.59 -16.45
CA GLN A 183 -0.74 -4.96 -16.29
C GLN A 183 -0.23 -5.30 -14.89
N GLY A 184 -0.83 -4.71 -13.88
CA GLY A 184 -0.39 -4.86 -12.49
C GLY A 184 -1.54 -5.05 -11.51
N ALA A 185 -1.23 -4.84 -10.25
CA ALA A 185 -2.18 -4.87 -9.14
C ALA A 185 -1.75 -3.95 -8.01
N VAL A 186 -2.71 -3.55 -7.18
CA VAL A 186 -2.45 -2.82 -5.94
C VAL A 186 -2.94 -3.64 -4.75
N ILE A 187 -2.06 -3.84 -3.77
CA ILE A 187 -2.45 -4.31 -2.45
C ILE A 187 -2.58 -3.06 -1.57
N ASP A 188 -3.82 -2.69 -1.25
CA ASP A 188 -4.09 -1.61 -0.30
C ASP A 188 -4.06 -2.15 1.12
N THR A 189 -3.42 -1.41 2.02
CA THR A 189 -3.36 -1.76 3.44
C THR A 189 -4.07 -0.72 4.29
N PRO A 190 -4.64 -1.12 5.44
CA PRO A 190 -5.11 -0.16 6.42
C PRO A 190 -4.06 0.89 6.73
N GLY A 191 -4.47 2.13 7.02
CA GLY A 191 -3.56 3.15 7.52
C GLY A 191 -3.09 2.79 8.92
N PHE A 192 -1.81 2.47 9.06
CA PHE A 192 -1.22 2.16 10.35
C PHE A 192 -0.70 3.44 11.02
N GLN A 193 -0.79 3.52 12.33
CA GLN A 193 -0.14 4.59 13.09
C GLN A 193 1.34 4.26 13.30
N GLU A 194 1.64 2.97 13.49
CA GLU A 194 3.00 2.46 13.67
C GLU A 194 3.24 1.22 12.80
N PHE A 195 4.47 1.07 12.37
CA PHE A 195 4.96 -0.10 11.67
C PHE A 195 5.96 -0.82 12.56
N GLY A 196 5.55 -1.92 13.17
CA GLY A 196 6.44 -2.78 13.96
C GLY A 196 7.29 -3.66 13.03
N LEU A 197 8.55 -3.84 13.39
CA LEU A 197 9.44 -4.79 12.73
C LEU A 197 9.29 -6.17 13.38
N ALA A 198 9.20 -7.22 12.57
CA ALA A 198 9.34 -8.58 13.08
C ALA A 198 10.79 -8.79 13.56
N GLN A 199 10.95 -9.32 14.76
CA GLN A 199 12.25 -9.75 15.30
C GLN A 199 12.53 -11.18 14.88
#